data_43f977a7aa1b5009b447695dcbf74244
#
_entry.id   43f977a7aa1b5009b447695dcbf74244
#
_cell.length_a   1.000
_cell.length_b   1.000
_cell.length_c   1.000
_cell.angle_alpha   90.00
_cell.angle_beta   90.00
_cell.angle_gamma   90.00
#
_symmetry.space_group_name_H-M   'P 1'
#
loop_
_entity.id
_entity.type
_entity.pdbx_description
1 polymer ?
#
loop_
_entity_poly.entity_id
_entity_poly.type
_entity_poly.pdbx_seq_one_letter_code
_entity_poly.pdbx_strand_id
1 'polypeptide(L)'
;IIAIIALICCGAVMVIIGFTSPDGQRATITNLWSHPGVTGSGVFPNGFSGFLGGFQLAIFSFVGIELVGTTAAETKDPEKSLPKAINSIPLRVLLFYVLALAAIMSVTPWDSLDPESSPFVGLFSLVGLVFAASLVNLVVMTSAASSCNSGVYSTSRMMYAMALRSDAPKIFRKLSRRSVPLNALIVTCLFLLTSIALMAVGGTVMEAFTLVTSVASVLFMFVWVMIVASYVEFRRRLPKKHEESIFAMPGGYFSIAVISVFIVAMVFVLGLDPATLYAMLASLLWIAVIVAVSFLVRRTPHNAKVRAEFADRRRRELAAAREYQAK
;
A
#
# COMPACT_ATOMS: atom_id res chain seq x y z
N ILE A 1 -6.87 16.54 -0.35
CA ILE A 1 -7.51 16.70 -1.68
C ILE A 1 -7.29 18.12 -2.18
N ILE A 2 -7.77 19.15 -1.48
CA ILE A 2 -7.67 20.56 -1.90
C ILE A 2 -6.21 20.96 -2.20
N ALA A 3 -5.27 20.61 -1.34
CA ALA A 3 -3.84 20.91 -1.53
C ALA A 3 -3.27 20.29 -2.81
N ILE A 4 -3.66 19.07 -3.16
CA ILE A 4 -3.21 18.39 -4.37
C ILE A 4 -3.84 19.03 -5.62
N ILE A 5 -5.12 19.39 -5.56
CA ILE A 5 -5.76 20.12 -6.65
C ILE A 5 -5.11 21.48 -6.85
N ALA A 6 -4.83 22.22 -5.78
CA ALA A 6 -4.12 23.48 -5.83
C ALA A 6 -2.70 23.32 -6.44
N LEU A 7 -1.98 22.26 -6.10
CA LEU A 7 -0.68 21.94 -6.68
C LEU A 7 -0.79 21.68 -8.20
N ILE A 8 -1.75 20.86 -8.62
CA ILE A 8 -1.98 20.55 -10.04
C ILE A 8 -2.31 21.83 -10.81
N CYS A 9 -3.20 22.67 -10.27
CA CYS A 9 -3.57 23.94 -10.87
C CYS A 9 -2.36 24.89 -10.94
N CYS A 10 -1.58 25.00 -9.86
CA CYS A 10 -0.39 25.84 -9.82
C CYS A 10 0.63 25.38 -10.85
N GLY A 11 0.95 24.10 -10.91
CA GLY A 11 1.86 23.53 -11.90
C GLY A 11 1.38 23.76 -13.34
N ALA A 12 0.08 23.56 -13.61
CA ALA A 12 -0.50 23.83 -14.93
C ALA A 12 -0.37 25.31 -15.32
N VAL A 13 -0.65 26.24 -14.41
CA VAL A 13 -0.49 27.68 -14.63
C VAL A 13 0.98 28.00 -14.92
N MET A 14 1.93 27.48 -14.14
CA MET A 14 3.37 27.70 -14.36
C MET A 14 3.83 27.23 -15.76
N VAL A 15 3.32 26.11 -16.22
CA VAL A 15 3.60 25.61 -17.58
C VAL A 15 3.00 26.55 -18.64
N ILE A 16 1.74 27.00 -18.46
CA ILE A 16 1.04 27.86 -19.42
C ILE A 16 1.75 29.23 -19.56
N ILE A 17 2.17 29.81 -18.43
CA ILE A 17 2.86 31.12 -18.46
C ILE A 17 4.35 31.01 -18.84
N GLY A 18 4.87 29.78 -18.97
CA GLY A 18 6.29 29.55 -19.25
C GLY A 18 7.20 30.02 -18.12
N PHE A 19 6.80 29.78 -16.87
CA PHE A 19 7.56 30.15 -15.69
C PHE A 19 8.99 29.63 -15.76
N THR A 20 9.93 30.49 -15.36
CA THR A 20 11.35 30.09 -15.25
C THR A 20 11.76 30.18 -13.79
N SER A 21 12.25 29.07 -13.24
CA SER A 21 12.77 28.96 -11.89
C SER A 21 13.98 29.90 -11.68
N PRO A 22 14.29 30.29 -10.41
CA PRO A 22 15.52 31.01 -10.10
C PRO A 22 16.80 30.33 -10.60
N ASP A 23 16.78 29.02 -10.72
CA ASP A 23 17.88 28.18 -11.23
C ASP A 23 17.94 28.12 -12.76
N GLY A 24 17.11 28.90 -13.46
CA GLY A 24 17.08 28.99 -14.90
C GLY A 24 16.29 27.89 -15.62
N GLN A 25 15.63 27.03 -14.90
CA GLN A 25 14.84 25.94 -15.48
C GLN A 25 13.43 26.43 -15.87
N ARG A 26 13.04 26.16 -17.11
CA ARG A 26 11.73 26.55 -17.63
C ARG A 26 10.69 25.47 -17.42
N ALA A 27 9.55 25.85 -16.84
CA ALA A 27 8.39 24.98 -16.72
C ALA A 27 7.82 24.66 -18.11
N THR A 28 7.84 23.39 -18.49
CA THR A 28 7.34 22.93 -19.78
C THR A 28 6.92 21.47 -19.69
N ILE A 29 5.91 21.09 -20.47
CA ILE A 29 5.45 19.71 -20.54
C ILE A 29 6.52 18.77 -21.12
N THR A 30 7.50 19.29 -21.86
CA THR A 30 8.61 18.51 -22.40
C THR A 30 9.56 17.97 -21.32
N ASN A 31 9.58 18.57 -20.13
CA ASN A 31 10.34 18.09 -18.98
C ASN A 31 9.92 16.66 -18.52
N LEU A 32 8.74 16.19 -18.94
CA LEU A 32 8.28 14.83 -18.66
C LEU A 32 9.06 13.74 -19.39
N TRP A 33 9.67 14.07 -20.56
CA TRP A 33 10.38 13.07 -21.39
C TRP A 33 11.69 13.56 -22.01
N SER A 34 12.03 14.82 -21.84
CA SER A 34 13.24 15.41 -22.42
C SER A 34 13.75 16.52 -21.54
N HIS A 35 14.98 16.40 -21.04
CA HIS A 35 15.66 17.44 -20.29
C HIS A 35 17.04 17.72 -20.90
N PRO A 36 17.41 19.01 -21.14
CA PRO A 36 18.74 19.37 -21.60
C PRO A 36 19.78 19.01 -20.53
N GLY A 37 20.70 18.11 -20.83
CA GLY A 37 21.77 17.70 -19.92
C GLY A 37 21.74 16.22 -19.53
N VAL A 38 20.64 15.51 -19.75
CA VAL A 38 20.57 14.07 -19.55
C VAL A 38 20.96 13.33 -20.82
N THR A 39 21.96 12.45 -20.74
CA THR A 39 22.50 11.66 -21.86
C THR A 39 21.57 10.52 -22.29
N GLY A 40 20.29 10.66 -22.14
CA GLY A 40 19.27 9.72 -22.56
C GLY A 40 17.97 10.47 -22.78
N SER A 41 17.80 11.01 -24.00
CA SER A 41 16.50 11.61 -24.37
C SER A 41 15.44 10.53 -24.46
N GLY A 42 14.29 10.75 -23.82
CA GLY A 42 13.14 9.90 -23.95
C GLY A 42 12.52 9.47 -22.62
N VAL A 43 11.56 8.56 -22.70
CA VAL A 43 10.78 8.05 -21.56
C VAL A 43 11.62 7.19 -20.59
N PHE A 44 12.82 6.78 -21.01
CA PHE A 44 13.74 5.93 -20.25
C PHE A 44 15.14 6.53 -20.13
N PRO A 45 15.32 7.66 -19.41
CA PRO A 45 16.61 8.35 -19.33
C PRO A 45 17.73 7.47 -18.73
N ASN A 46 17.41 6.59 -17.80
CA ASN A 46 18.33 5.61 -17.20
C ASN A 46 18.17 4.22 -17.83
N GLY A 47 17.65 4.13 -19.06
CA GLY A 47 17.37 2.87 -19.72
C GLY A 47 16.22 2.09 -19.10
N PHE A 48 15.99 0.89 -19.61
CA PHE A 48 14.90 0.03 -19.15
C PHE A 48 15.12 -0.47 -17.70
N SER A 49 16.35 -0.64 -17.26
CA SER A 49 16.68 -1.02 -15.87
C SER A 49 16.29 0.06 -14.87
N GLY A 50 16.55 1.34 -15.17
CA GLY A 50 16.11 2.45 -14.32
C GLY A 50 14.59 2.56 -14.23
N PHE A 51 13.89 2.34 -15.35
CA PHE A 51 12.42 2.27 -15.36
C PHE A 51 11.91 1.14 -14.45
N LEU A 52 12.51 -0.05 -14.53
CA LEU A 52 12.15 -1.18 -13.67
C LEU A 52 12.42 -0.89 -12.19
N GLY A 53 13.52 -0.22 -11.85
CA GLY A 53 13.84 0.18 -10.47
C GLY A 53 12.77 1.08 -9.84
N GLY A 54 12.08 1.90 -10.64
CA GLY A 54 10.96 2.73 -10.16
C GLY A 54 9.73 1.93 -9.70
N PHE A 55 9.57 0.68 -10.13
CA PHE A 55 8.39 -0.13 -9.77
C PHE A 55 8.29 -0.45 -8.27
N GLN A 56 9.41 -0.54 -7.56
CA GLN A 56 9.41 -0.77 -6.13
C GLN A 56 8.64 0.34 -5.39
N LEU A 57 8.94 1.60 -5.68
CA LEU A 57 8.24 2.75 -5.10
C LEU A 57 6.80 2.85 -5.64
N ALA A 58 6.60 2.54 -6.93
CA ALA A 58 5.27 2.49 -7.53
C ALA A 58 4.38 1.46 -6.83
N ILE A 59 4.87 0.25 -6.55
CA ILE A 59 4.13 -0.78 -5.79
C ILE A 59 3.80 -0.26 -4.40
N PHE A 60 4.78 0.34 -3.70
CA PHE A 60 4.57 0.89 -2.37
C PHE A 60 3.49 1.97 -2.34
N SER A 61 3.37 2.78 -3.39
CA SER A 61 2.36 3.83 -3.47
C SER A 61 0.91 3.31 -3.51
N PHE A 62 0.72 2.04 -3.86
CA PHE A 62 -0.59 1.35 -3.84
C PHE A 62 -0.86 0.58 -2.54
N VAL A 63 0.10 0.50 -1.63
CA VAL A 63 -0.08 -0.15 -0.32
C VAL A 63 -1.16 0.59 0.46
N GLY A 64 -2.06 -0.17 1.08
CA GLY A 64 -3.18 0.37 1.87
C GLY A 64 -4.54 0.29 1.18
N ILE A 65 -4.61 0.04 -0.13
CA ILE A 65 -5.89 -0.14 -0.83
C ILE A 65 -6.66 -1.38 -0.32
N GLU A 66 -5.95 -2.41 0.13
CA GLU A 66 -6.52 -3.62 0.72
C GLU A 66 -7.19 -3.38 2.08
N LEU A 67 -6.85 -2.28 2.77
CA LEU A 67 -7.45 -1.92 4.06
C LEU A 67 -8.96 -1.64 3.95
N VAL A 68 -9.47 -1.33 2.76
CA VAL A 68 -10.91 -1.22 2.50
C VAL A 68 -11.61 -2.53 2.85
N GLY A 69 -10.99 -3.69 2.57
CA GLY A 69 -11.53 -5.00 2.94
C GLY A 69 -11.54 -5.26 4.44
N THR A 70 -10.57 -4.73 5.20
CA THR A 70 -10.50 -4.95 6.66
C THR A 70 -11.59 -4.21 7.44
N THR A 71 -12.11 -3.12 6.89
CA THR A 71 -13.18 -2.31 7.50
C THR A 71 -14.58 -2.77 7.12
N ALA A 72 -14.70 -3.81 6.27
CA ALA A 72 -15.99 -4.31 5.79
C ALA A 72 -16.96 -4.70 6.91
N ALA A 73 -16.46 -5.33 7.97
CA ALA A 73 -17.26 -5.77 9.10
C ALA A 73 -17.79 -4.61 9.98
N GLU A 74 -17.20 -3.44 9.89
CA GLU A 74 -17.55 -2.24 10.67
C GLU A 74 -18.29 -1.19 9.83
N THR A 75 -18.41 -1.43 8.52
CA THR A 75 -19.04 -0.50 7.57
C THR A 75 -20.55 -0.72 7.56
N LYS A 76 -21.30 0.38 7.64
CA LYS A 76 -22.74 0.36 7.45
C LYS A 76 -23.05 0.11 5.97
N ASP A 77 -23.94 -0.85 5.69
CA ASP A 77 -24.32 -1.28 4.32
C ASP A 77 -23.10 -1.61 3.45
N PRO A 78 -22.27 -2.61 3.83
CA PRO A 78 -21.01 -2.91 3.15
C PRO A 78 -21.21 -3.28 1.67
N GLU A 79 -22.33 -3.93 1.32
CA GLU A 79 -22.67 -4.30 -0.05
C GLU A 79 -22.78 -3.13 -1.01
N LYS A 80 -23.12 -1.93 -0.51
CA LYS A 80 -23.22 -0.69 -1.30
C LYS A 80 -21.97 0.18 -1.16
N SER A 81 -21.45 0.28 0.06
CA SER A 81 -20.36 1.21 0.39
C SER A 81 -19.02 0.74 -0.15
N LEU A 82 -18.71 -0.57 -0.05
CA LEU A 82 -17.44 -1.12 -0.51
C LEU A 82 -17.25 -1.04 -2.02
N PRO A 83 -18.22 -1.47 -2.88
CA PRO A 83 -18.09 -1.33 -4.33
C PRO A 83 -17.87 0.13 -4.76
N LYS A 84 -18.59 1.08 -4.15
CA LYS A 84 -18.42 2.51 -4.43
C LYS A 84 -17.03 3.00 -4.04
N ALA A 85 -16.51 2.59 -2.89
CA ALA A 85 -15.16 2.92 -2.45
C ALA A 85 -14.12 2.36 -3.44
N ILE A 86 -14.19 1.07 -3.75
CA ILE A 86 -13.24 0.38 -4.64
C ILE A 86 -13.26 1.00 -6.05
N ASN A 87 -14.44 1.22 -6.63
CA ASN A 87 -14.57 1.81 -7.97
C ASN A 87 -14.07 3.27 -8.05
N SER A 88 -13.96 3.97 -6.92
CA SER A 88 -13.39 5.32 -6.89
C SER A 88 -11.85 5.34 -6.89
N ILE A 89 -11.18 4.21 -6.61
CA ILE A 89 -9.72 4.14 -6.50
C ILE A 89 -9.02 4.49 -7.81
N PRO A 90 -9.39 3.93 -8.98
CA PRO A 90 -8.70 4.25 -10.24
C PRO A 90 -8.74 5.75 -10.56
N LEU A 91 -9.87 6.41 -10.35
CA LEU A 91 -10.00 7.85 -10.58
C LEU A 91 -9.13 8.66 -9.61
N ARG A 92 -9.07 8.26 -8.34
CA ARG A 92 -8.21 8.92 -7.34
C ARG A 92 -6.73 8.75 -7.68
N VAL A 93 -6.31 7.57 -8.09
CA VAL A 93 -4.94 7.30 -8.54
C VAL A 93 -4.58 8.18 -9.74
N LEU A 94 -5.44 8.25 -10.75
CA LEU A 94 -5.22 9.11 -11.91
C LEU A 94 -5.07 10.57 -11.50
N LEU A 95 -5.98 11.10 -10.69
CA LEU A 95 -5.98 12.50 -10.28
C LEU A 95 -4.81 12.83 -9.33
N PHE A 96 -4.59 12.02 -8.30
CA PHE A 96 -3.69 12.39 -7.22
C PHE A 96 -2.26 11.90 -7.42
N TYR A 97 -2.04 10.83 -8.18
CA TYR A 97 -0.70 10.36 -8.47
C TYR A 97 -0.24 10.85 -9.84
N VAL A 98 -0.94 10.48 -10.91
CA VAL A 98 -0.47 10.77 -12.27
C VAL A 98 -0.44 12.26 -12.55
N LEU A 99 -1.55 12.98 -12.28
CA LEU A 99 -1.60 14.42 -12.55
C LEU A 99 -0.71 15.23 -11.61
N ALA A 100 -0.61 14.84 -10.32
CA ALA A 100 0.28 15.55 -9.40
C ALA A 100 1.75 15.38 -9.78
N LEU A 101 2.19 14.15 -10.11
CA LEU A 101 3.55 13.90 -10.58
C LEU A 101 3.82 14.60 -11.91
N ALA A 102 2.88 14.57 -12.85
CA ALA A 102 3.01 15.28 -14.10
C ALA A 102 3.16 16.79 -13.88
N ALA A 103 2.38 17.39 -12.99
CA ALA A 103 2.49 18.80 -12.63
C ALA A 103 3.86 19.14 -12.03
N ILE A 104 4.33 18.36 -11.05
CA ILE A 104 5.63 18.56 -10.40
C ILE A 104 6.75 18.44 -11.44
N MET A 105 6.79 17.33 -12.20
CA MET A 105 7.85 17.06 -13.16
C MET A 105 7.86 18.02 -14.37
N SER A 106 6.70 18.61 -14.70
CA SER A 106 6.64 19.65 -15.74
C SER A 106 7.25 20.97 -15.30
N VAL A 107 7.26 21.25 -13.99
CA VAL A 107 7.84 22.48 -13.42
C VAL A 107 9.31 22.26 -13.04
N THR A 108 9.60 21.18 -12.36
CA THR A 108 10.94 20.83 -11.88
C THR A 108 11.34 19.50 -12.49
N PRO A 109 12.34 19.44 -13.36
CA PRO A 109 12.83 18.19 -13.93
C PRO A 109 13.22 17.20 -12.85
N TRP A 110 13.00 15.90 -13.11
CA TRP A 110 13.17 14.84 -12.12
C TRP A 110 14.60 14.74 -11.57
N ASP A 111 15.62 15.07 -12.35
CA ASP A 111 17.05 15.03 -11.99
C ASP A 111 17.49 16.19 -11.09
N SER A 112 16.70 17.25 -11.01
CA SER A 112 16.95 18.42 -10.17
C SER A 112 16.13 18.40 -8.86
N LEU A 113 15.31 17.36 -8.66
CA LEU A 113 14.58 17.19 -7.40
C LEU A 113 15.52 16.75 -6.28
N ASP A 114 15.49 17.48 -5.15
CA ASP A 114 16.23 17.12 -3.95
C ASP A 114 15.51 15.99 -3.22
N PRO A 115 16.15 14.80 -3.05
CA PRO A 115 15.55 13.67 -2.34
C PRO A 115 15.22 13.95 -0.86
N GLU A 116 15.90 14.92 -0.23
CA GLU A 116 15.69 15.25 1.18
C GLU A 116 14.56 16.27 1.40
N SER A 117 14.00 16.82 0.32
CA SER A 117 12.93 17.80 0.38
C SER A 117 11.63 17.30 -0.22
N SER A 118 10.51 17.86 0.26
CA SER A 118 9.20 17.51 -0.29
C SER A 118 8.95 18.28 -1.60
N PRO A 119 8.77 17.60 -2.75
CA PRO A 119 8.48 18.26 -4.02
C PRO A 119 7.15 19.01 -4.00
N PHE A 120 6.20 18.62 -3.15
CA PHE A 120 4.95 19.34 -2.95
C PHE A 120 5.15 20.73 -2.33
N VAL A 121 6.09 20.84 -1.39
CA VAL A 121 6.44 22.10 -0.75
C VAL A 121 7.31 22.94 -1.69
N GLY A 122 8.26 22.30 -2.38
CA GLY A 122 9.18 22.94 -3.33
C GLY A 122 8.45 23.74 -4.42
N LEU A 123 7.41 23.18 -5.02
CA LEU A 123 6.67 23.83 -6.10
C LEU A 123 6.04 25.17 -5.65
N PHE A 124 5.46 25.25 -4.45
CA PHE A 124 4.90 26.50 -3.93
C PHE A 124 5.98 27.49 -3.51
N SER A 125 7.13 27.01 -3.04
CA SER A 125 8.27 27.85 -2.69
C SER A 125 8.87 28.53 -3.92
N LEU A 126 8.94 27.85 -5.06
CA LEU A 126 9.44 28.41 -6.34
C LEU A 126 8.64 29.64 -6.80
N VAL A 127 7.35 29.71 -6.49
CA VAL A 127 6.48 30.85 -6.85
C VAL A 127 6.54 31.95 -5.78
N GLY A 128 7.36 31.81 -4.75
CA GLY A 128 7.46 32.76 -3.63
C GLY A 128 6.29 32.70 -2.65
N LEU A 129 5.43 31.70 -2.74
CA LEU A 129 4.29 31.50 -1.85
C LEU A 129 4.72 30.73 -0.57
N VAL A 130 5.62 31.32 0.22
CA VAL A 130 6.20 30.70 1.44
C VAL A 130 5.11 30.27 2.44
N PHE A 131 4.07 31.05 2.61
CA PHE A 131 2.95 30.70 3.48
C PHE A 131 2.19 29.47 2.95
N ALA A 132 1.94 29.40 1.64
CA ALA A 132 1.30 28.23 1.03
C ALA A 132 2.19 26.97 1.13
N ALA A 133 3.51 27.11 0.95
CA ALA A 133 4.48 26.03 1.16
C ALA A 133 4.41 25.49 2.61
N SER A 134 4.39 26.36 3.60
CA SER A 134 4.27 25.97 5.02
C SER A 134 2.93 25.28 5.33
N LEU A 135 1.84 25.78 4.75
CA LEU A 135 0.53 25.15 4.89
C LEU A 135 0.49 23.75 4.25
N VAL A 136 1.07 23.61 3.06
CA VAL A 136 1.17 22.32 2.38
C VAL A 136 2.02 21.34 3.20
N ASN A 137 3.13 21.78 3.78
CA ASN A 137 3.94 20.95 4.67
C ASN A 137 3.13 20.45 5.87
N LEU A 138 2.34 21.32 6.51
CA LEU A 138 1.44 20.93 7.61
C LEU A 138 0.40 19.89 7.14
N VAL A 139 -0.15 20.05 5.93
CA VAL A 139 -1.10 19.10 5.33
C VAL A 139 -0.43 17.75 5.08
N VAL A 140 0.80 17.74 4.56
CA VAL A 140 1.58 16.50 4.34
C VAL A 140 1.84 15.79 5.68
N MET A 141 2.29 16.51 6.70
CA MET A 141 2.52 15.97 8.05
C MET A 141 1.25 15.35 8.65
N THR A 142 0.14 16.08 8.62
CA THR A 142 -1.16 15.58 9.16
C THR A 142 -1.67 14.39 8.38
N SER A 143 -1.45 14.36 7.06
CA SER A 143 -1.80 13.22 6.19
C SER A 143 -0.98 11.98 6.54
N ALA A 144 0.34 12.14 6.72
CA ALA A 144 1.24 11.05 7.14
C ALA A 144 0.84 10.50 8.52
N ALA A 145 0.56 11.38 9.49
CA ALA A 145 0.08 10.99 10.81
C ALA A 145 -1.25 10.24 10.76
N SER A 146 -2.18 10.67 9.90
CA SER A 146 -3.46 9.99 9.68
C SER A 146 -3.27 8.60 9.07
N SER A 147 -2.36 8.44 8.10
CA SER A 147 -2.03 7.15 7.50
C SER A 147 -1.42 6.20 8.53
N CYS A 148 -0.48 6.69 9.35
CA CYS A 148 0.12 5.95 10.45
C CYS A 148 -0.97 5.47 11.43
N ASN A 149 -1.87 6.36 11.85
CA ASN A 149 -2.98 6.01 12.75
C ASN A 149 -3.90 4.93 12.14
N SER A 150 -4.20 5.01 10.85
CA SER A 150 -5.01 4.00 10.14
C SER A 150 -4.32 2.64 10.11
N GLY A 151 -3.01 2.61 9.88
CA GLY A 151 -2.18 1.41 9.94
C GLY A 151 -2.19 0.76 11.33
N VAL A 152 -1.98 1.55 12.38
CA VAL A 152 -2.04 1.09 13.79
C VAL A 152 -3.41 0.52 14.13
N TYR A 153 -4.47 1.22 13.74
CA TYR A 153 -5.84 0.77 13.96
C TYR A 153 -6.10 -0.59 13.30
N SER A 154 -5.83 -0.70 12.00
CA SER A 154 -6.11 -1.91 11.22
C SER A 154 -5.26 -3.10 11.71
N THR A 155 -3.96 -2.90 11.96
CA THR A 155 -3.06 -3.95 12.44
C THR A 155 -3.47 -4.47 13.80
N SER A 156 -3.76 -3.59 14.75
CA SER A 156 -4.18 -4.00 16.12
C SER A 156 -5.49 -4.79 16.11
N ARG A 157 -6.46 -4.39 15.28
CA ARG A 157 -7.73 -5.10 15.08
C ARG A 157 -7.53 -6.46 14.41
N MET A 158 -6.66 -6.53 13.40
CA MET A 158 -6.32 -7.79 12.73
C MET A 158 -5.67 -8.78 13.71
N MET A 159 -4.71 -8.32 14.53
CA MET A 159 -4.07 -9.16 15.56
C MET A 159 -5.10 -9.70 16.57
N TYR A 160 -6.04 -8.85 16.99
CA TYR A 160 -7.15 -9.27 17.86
C TYR A 160 -8.03 -10.35 17.20
N ALA A 161 -8.43 -10.14 15.94
CA ALA A 161 -9.24 -11.09 15.19
C ALA A 161 -8.52 -12.44 14.98
N MET A 162 -7.21 -12.42 14.70
CA MET A 162 -6.39 -13.64 14.63
C MET A 162 -6.31 -14.35 15.98
N ALA A 163 -6.15 -13.60 17.08
CA ALA A 163 -6.12 -14.19 18.41
C ALA A 163 -7.45 -14.85 18.79
N LEU A 164 -8.59 -14.29 18.41
CA LEU A 164 -9.91 -14.91 18.60
C LEU A 164 -9.99 -16.28 17.92
N ARG A 165 -9.40 -16.43 16.74
CA ARG A 165 -9.35 -17.69 15.97
C ARG A 165 -8.25 -18.65 16.45
N SER A 166 -7.48 -18.29 17.48
CA SER A 166 -6.30 -19.03 17.96
C SER A 166 -5.16 -19.13 16.95
N ASP A 167 -5.07 -18.18 16.04
CA ASP A 167 -3.97 -18.03 15.07
C ASP A 167 -2.88 -17.05 15.56
N ALA A 168 -3.14 -16.33 16.66
CA ALA A 168 -2.20 -15.46 17.37
C ALA A 168 -2.23 -15.68 18.88
N PRO A 169 -1.22 -15.22 19.64
CA PRO A 169 -1.15 -15.35 21.10
C PRO A 169 -2.39 -14.80 21.81
N LYS A 170 -2.83 -15.50 22.88
CA LYS A 170 -4.02 -15.14 23.66
C LYS A 170 -3.98 -13.75 24.27
N ILE A 171 -2.78 -13.20 24.50
CA ILE A 171 -2.59 -11.89 25.08
C ILE A 171 -3.31 -10.80 24.27
N PHE A 172 -3.48 -11.01 22.96
CA PHE A 172 -4.14 -10.07 22.05
C PHE A 172 -5.68 -10.16 22.07
N ARG A 173 -6.26 -11.14 22.78
CA ARG A 173 -7.74 -11.24 22.96
C ARG A 173 -8.30 -10.26 23.96
N LYS A 174 -7.44 -9.68 24.81
CA LYS A 174 -7.88 -8.81 25.89
C LYS A 174 -8.25 -7.44 25.35
N LEU A 175 -9.51 -7.06 25.55
CA LEU A 175 -10.02 -5.72 25.27
C LEU A 175 -9.95 -4.85 26.54
N SER A 176 -9.71 -3.56 26.34
CA SER A 176 -9.88 -2.55 27.37
C SER A 176 -11.36 -2.28 27.67
N ARG A 177 -11.66 -1.49 28.70
CA ARG A 177 -13.04 -1.05 29.01
C ARG A 177 -13.72 -0.31 27.84
N ARG A 178 -12.95 0.26 26.92
CA ARG A 178 -13.41 0.96 25.71
C ARG A 178 -13.41 0.08 24.45
N SER A 179 -13.39 -1.25 24.63
CA SER A 179 -13.35 -2.22 23.51
C SER A 179 -12.15 -2.07 22.57
N VAL A 180 -11.03 -1.55 23.08
CA VAL A 180 -9.78 -1.41 22.31
C VAL A 180 -8.84 -2.57 22.65
N PRO A 181 -8.22 -3.26 21.66
CA PRO A 181 -7.25 -4.34 21.87
C PRO A 181 -5.90 -3.79 22.30
N LEU A 182 -5.77 -3.35 23.56
CA LEU A 182 -4.65 -2.57 24.07
C LEU A 182 -3.30 -3.28 23.87
N ASN A 183 -3.22 -4.59 24.14
CA ASN A 183 -1.96 -5.32 23.99
C ASN A 183 -1.50 -5.39 22.53
N ALA A 184 -2.43 -5.56 21.59
CA ALA A 184 -2.12 -5.52 20.16
C ALA A 184 -1.68 -4.12 19.74
N LEU A 185 -2.35 -3.09 20.24
CA LEU A 185 -2.01 -1.69 19.99
C LEU A 185 -0.59 -1.37 20.49
N ILE A 186 -0.24 -1.75 21.72
CA ILE A 186 1.10 -1.54 22.29
C ILE A 186 2.16 -2.22 21.41
N VAL A 187 1.95 -3.48 21.02
CA VAL A 187 2.91 -4.19 20.18
C VAL A 187 3.05 -3.52 18.82
N THR A 188 1.96 -3.08 18.20
CA THR A 188 2.02 -2.34 16.93
C THR A 188 2.81 -1.03 17.08
N CYS A 189 2.59 -0.28 18.16
CA CYS A 189 3.36 0.94 18.43
C CYS A 189 4.85 0.65 18.68
N LEU A 190 5.19 -0.45 19.39
CA LEU A 190 6.58 -0.86 19.58
C LEU A 190 7.28 -1.17 18.25
N PHE A 191 6.57 -1.83 17.31
CA PHE A 191 7.10 -2.04 15.97
C PHE A 191 7.30 -0.73 15.19
N LEU A 192 6.45 0.28 15.37
CA LEU A 192 6.67 1.61 14.79
C LEU A 192 7.94 2.27 15.35
N LEU A 193 8.22 2.10 16.64
CA LEU A 193 9.44 2.64 17.25
C LEU A 193 10.72 2.01 16.68
N THR A 194 10.66 0.77 16.16
CA THR A 194 11.83 0.15 15.50
C THR A 194 12.23 0.88 14.23
N SER A 195 11.30 1.50 13.50
CA SER A 195 11.63 2.32 12.33
C SER A 195 12.41 3.58 12.71
N ILE A 196 12.09 4.20 13.85
CA ILE A 196 12.82 5.33 14.40
C ILE A 196 14.23 4.90 14.83
N ALA A 197 14.35 3.72 15.46
CA ALA A 197 15.64 3.17 15.84
C ALA A 197 16.54 2.88 14.62
N LEU A 198 15.97 2.38 13.52
CA LEU A 198 16.70 2.18 12.26
C LEU A 198 17.24 3.49 11.70
N MET A 199 16.46 4.58 11.78
CA MET A 199 16.93 5.90 11.36
C MET A 199 18.06 6.45 12.25
N ALA A 200 18.09 6.07 13.54
CA ALA A 200 19.11 6.55 14.49
C ALA A 200 20.44 5.79 14.38
N VAL A 201 20.47 4.58 13.81
CA VAL A 201 21.67 3.71 13.75
C VAL A 201 22.65 4.13 12.65
N GLY A 202 22.28 4.96 11.74
CA GLY A 202 23.15 5.50 10.70
C GLY A 202 22.58 5.32 9.31
N GLY A 203 22.80 6.31 8.49
CA GLY A 203 22.27 6.44 7.15
C GLY A 203 21.41 7.69 7.02
N THR A 204 21.07 8.01 5.78
CA THR A 204 20.15 9.10 5.49
C THR A 204 18.71 8.65 5.75
N VAL A 205 17.81 9.62 5.96
CA VAL A 205 16.36 9.37 6.07
C VAL A 205 15.86 8.63 4.82
N MET A 206 16.42 8.96 3.64
CA MET A 206 16.06 8.35 2.37
C MET A 206 16.48 6.87 2.31
N GLU A 207 17.65 6.51 2.81
CA GLU A 207 18.09 5.09 2.86
C GLU A 207 17.19 4.25 3.76
N ALA A 208 16.88 4.76 4.97
CA ALA A 208 15.95 4.09 5.88
C ALA A 208 14.55 3.96 5.27
N PHE A 209 14.05 5.01 4.62
CA PHE A 209 12.77 4.99 3.90
C PHE A 209 12.77 3.96 2.78
N THR A 210 13.81 3.92 1.96
CA THR A 210 13.94 2.95 0.85
C THR A 210 13.96 1.52 1.36
N LEU A 211 14.71 1.23 2.43
CA LEU A 211 14.76 -0.11 3.03
C LEU A 211 13.38 -0.54 3.54
N VAL A 212 12.71 0.30 4.32
CA VAL A 212 11.40 -0.01 4.90
C VAL A 212 10.35 -0.19 3.81
N THR A 213 10.34 0.69 2.80
CA THR A 213 9.37 0.61 1.69
C THR A 213 9.63 -0.60 0.80
N SER A 214 10.89 -1.02 0.61
CA SER A 214 11.24 -2.23 -0.14
C SER A 214 10.68 -3.49 0.55
N VAL A 215 10.94 -3.64 1.85
CA VAL A 215 10.43 -4.76 2.65
C VAL A 215 8.90 -4.74 2.66
N ALA A 216 8.28 -3.58 2.86
CA ALA A 216 6.84 -3.44 2.87
C ALA A 216 6.24 -3.84 1.51
N SER A 217 6.80 -3.39 0.39
CA SER A 217 6.32 -3.72 -0.96
C SER A 217 6.28 -5.24 -1.20
N VAL A 218 7.33 -5.95 -0.82
CA VAL A 218 7.38 -7.42 -0.97
C VAL A 218 6.33 -8.10 -0.10
N LEU A 219 6.17 -7.67 1.16
CA LEU A 219 5.18 -8.25 2.07
C LEU A 219 3.74 -7.98 1.61
N PHE A 220 3.46 -6.79 1.08
CA PHE A 220 2.13 -6.48 0.54
C PHE A 220 1.85 -7.22 -0.77
N MET A 221 2.83 -7.42 -1.64
CA MET A 221 2.67 -8.30 -2.79
C MET A 221 2.28 -9.72 -2.37
N PHE A 222 2.90 -10.26 -1.31
CA PHE A 222 2.50 -11.54 -0.75
C PHE A 222 1.03 -11.53 -0.26
N VAL A 223 0.59 -10.46 0.41
CA VAL A 223 -0.82 -10.30 0.83
C VAL A 223 -1.74 -10.28 -0.39
N TRP A 224 -1.39 -9.57 -1.46
CA TRP A 224 -2.19 -9.53 -2.69
C TRP A 224 -2.29 -10.89 -3.37
N VAL A 225 -1.20 -11.67 -3.39
CA VAL A 225 -1.24 -13.08 -3.85
C VAL A 225 -2.25 -13.88 -3.03
N MET A 226 -2.23 -13.73 -1.70
CA MET A 226 -3.16 -14.44 -0.81
C MET A 226 -4.62 -14.03 -1.03
N ILE A 227 -4.88 -12.75 -1.33
CA ILE A 227 -6.22 -12.25 -1.68
C ILE A 227 -6.70 -12.89 -2.98
N VAL A 228 -5.86 -12.90 -4.02
CA VAL A 228 -6.20 -13.51 -5.31
C VAL A 228 -6.43 -15.01 -5.17
N ALA A 229 -5.57 -15.73 -4.44
CA ALA A 229 -5.73 -17.15 -4.16
C ALA A 229 -7.04 -17.45 -3.41
N SER A 230 -7.39 -16.61 -2.42
CA SER A 230 -8.64 -16.73 -1.68
C SER A 230 -9.87 -16.51 -2.56
N TYR A 231 -9.79 -15.56 -3.50
CA TYR A 231 -10.85 -15.31 -4.48
C TYR A 231 -11.04 -16.50 -5.43
N VAL A 232 -9.94 -17.05 -5.95
CA VAL A 232 -9.99 -18.26 -6.80
C VAL A 232 -10.65 -19.42 -6.08
N GLU A 233 -10.25 -19.65 -4.82
CA GLU A 233 -10.80 -20.73 -4.01
C GLU A 233 -12.29 -20.51 -3.68
N PHE A 234 -12.69 -19.27 -3.37
CA PHE A 234 -14.10 -18.91 -3.19
C PHE A 234 -14.92 -19.21 -4.44
N ARG A 235 -14.46 -18.79 -5.60
CA ARG A 235 -15.13 -19.02 -6.89
C ARG A 235 -15.27 -20.51 -7.23
N ARG A 236 -14.22 -21.30 -6.93
CA ARG A 236 -14.25 -22.76 -7.16
C ARG A 236 -15.18 -23.50 -6.22
N ARG A 237 -15.21 -23.12 -4.94
CA ARG A 237 -16.00 -23.83 -3.93
C ARG A 237 -17.46 -23.41 -3.90
N LEU A 238 -17.78 -22.20 -4.23
CA LEU A 238 -19.09 -21.59 -4.09
C LEU A 238 -19.52 -20.83 -5.37
N PRO A 239 -19.61 -21.51 -6.55
CA PRO A 239 -19.88 -20.87 -7.82
C PRO A 239 -21.21 -20.10 -7.85
N LYS A 240 -22.31 -20.65 -7.33
CA LYS A 240 -23.61 -19.95 -7.28
C LYS A 240 -23.54 -18.65 -6.46
N LYS A 241 -22.93 -18.69 -5.28
CA LYS A 241 -22.73 -17.48 -4.46
C LYS A 241 -21.84 -16.43 -5.15
N HIS A 242 -20.92 -16.89 -6.01
CA HIS A 242 -20.11 -15.98 -6.81
C HIS A 242 -20.95 -15.34 -7.92
N GLU A 243 -21.84 -16.09 -8.57
CA GLU A 243 -22.74 -15.57 -9.60
C GLU A 243 -23.78 -14.59 -9.05
N GLU A 244 -24.28 -14.84 -7.84
CA GLU A 244 -25.20 -13.96 -7.11
C GLU A 244 -24.50 -12.73 -6.49
N SER A 245 -23.17 -12.67 -6.54
CA SER A 245 -22.41 -11.57 -5.94
C SER A 245 -22.67 -10.25 -6.67
N ILE A 246 -23.08 -9.23 -5.94
CA ILE A 246 -23.34 -7.88 -6.46
C ILE A 246 -22.08 -7.26 -7.05
N PHE A 247 -20.92 -7.67 -6.55
CA PHE A 247 -19.62 -7.15 -6.96
C PHE A 247 -18.67 -8.31 -7.31
N ALA A 248 -18.59 -8.62 -8.59
CA ALA A 248 -17.66 -9.62 -9.12
C ALA A 248 -16.46 -8.95 -9.80
N MET A 249 -15.30 -9.62 -9.79
CA MET A 249 -14.10 -9.14 -10.48
C MET A 249 -14.38 -9.09 -12.00
N PRO A 250 -14.24 -7.92 -12.66
CA PRO A 250 -14.40 -7.82 -14.10
C PRO A 250 -13.37 -8.69 -14.83
N GLY A 251 -13.75 -9.32 -15.93
CA GLY A 251 -12.88 -10.21 -16.71
C GLY A 251 -12.61 -11.60 -16.09
N GLY A 252 -13.06 -11.88 -14.88
CA GLY A 252 -13.02 -13.20 -14.26
C GLY A 252 -11.63 -13.83 -14.25
N TYR A 253 -11.46 -15.03 -14.84
CA TYR A 253 -10.17 -15.74 -14.88
C TYR A 253 -9.10 -15.02 -15.72
N PHE A 254 -9.49 -14.24 -16.71
CA PHE A 254 -8.53 -13.44 -17.48
C PHE A 254 -7.84 -12.40 -16.58
N SER A 255 -8.62 -11.67 -15.77
CA SER A 255 -8.05 -10.69 -14.82
C SER A 255 -7.14 -11.36 -13.80
N ILE A 256 -7.50 -12.56 -13.31
CA ILE A 256 -6.63 -13.33 -12.40
C ILE A 256 -5.31 -13.67 -13.08
N ALA A 257 -5.34 -14.12 -14.36
CA ALA A 257 -4.12 -14.43 -15.11
C ALA A 257 -3.25 -13.18 -15.30
N VAL A 258 -3.83 -12.05 -15.68
CA VAL A 258 -3.10 -10.78 -15.84
C VAL A 258 -2.46 -10.34 -14.53
N ILE A 259 -3.19 -10.37 -13.41
CA ILE A 259 -2.66 -10.01 -12.09
C ILE A 259 -1.52 -10.97 -11.69
N SER A 260 -1.70 -12.27 -11.93
CA SER A 260 -0.67 -13.26 -11.59
C SER A 260 0.61 -13.05 -12.39
N VAL A 261 0.49 -12.80 -13.71
CA VAL A 261 1.64 -12.48 -14.57
C VAL A 261 2.31 -11.19 -14.11
N PHE A 262 1.53 -10.16 -13.79
CA PHE A 262 2.07 -8.89 -13.26
C PHE A 262 2.85 -9.10 -11.96
N ILE A 263 2.31 -9.85 -11.00
CA ILE A 263 2.98 -10.13 -9.72
C ILE A 263 4.29 -10.90 -9.97
N VAL A 264 4.28 -11.94 -10.82
CA VAL A 264 5.49 -12.71 -11.14
C VAL A 264 6.53 -11.81 -11.80
N ALA A 265 6.13 -10.97 -12.76
CA ALA A 265 7.02 -10.01 -13.40
C ALA A 265 7.63 -9.03 -12.38
N MET A 266 6.83 -8.53 -11.43
CA MET A 266 7.32 -7.62 -10.39
C MET A 266 8.29 -8.31 -9.42
N VAL A 267 8.02 -9.53 -9.00
CA VAL A 267 8.96 -10.30 -8.17
C VAL A 267 10.29 -10.51 -8.91
N PHE A 268 10.22 -10.81 -10.21
CA PHE A 268 11.41 -10.95 -11.03
C PHE A 268 12.21 -9.64 -11.11
N VAL A 269 11.53 -8.52 -11.39
CA VAL A 269 12.13 -7.18 -11.47
C VAL A 269 12.81 -6.77 -10.15
N LEU A 270 12.11 -6.98 -9.03
CA LEU A 270 12.66 -6.69 -7.69
C LEU A 270 13.88 -7.58 -7.36
N GLY A 271 13.96 -8.77 -7.93
CA GLY A 271 15.10 -9.66 -7.74
C GLY A 271 16.35 -9.28 -8.56
N LEU A 272 16.23 -8.38 -9.54
CA LEU A 272 17.35 -7.95 -10.38
C LEU A 272 18.24 -6.89 -9.69
N ASP A 273 17.69 -6.11 -8.77
CA ASP A 273 18.44 -5.10 -8.03
C ASP A 273 18.93 -5.67 -6.70
N PRO A 274 20.25 -5.58 -6.39
CA PRO A 274 20.80 -6.12 -5.14
C PRO A 274 20.15 -5.55 -3.87
N ALA A 275 19.80 -4.27 -3.85
CA ALA A 275 19.18 -3.64 -2.67
C ALA A 275 17.79 -4.22 -2.38
N THR A 276 16.96 -4.38 -3.41
CA THR A 276 15.63 -4.98 -3.29
C THR A 276 15.69 -6.49 -3.08
N LEU A 277 16.74 -7.17 -3.58
CA LEU A 277 16.98 -8.58 -3.30
C LEU A 277 17.19 -8.84 -1.80
N TYR A 278 17.98 -8.01 -1.11
CA TYR A 278 18.13 -8.12 0.35
C TYR A 278 16.81 -7.91 1.08
N ALA A 279 16.01 -6.93 0.67
CA ALA A 279 14.68 -6.72 1.21
C ALA A 279 13.74 -7.92 0.98
N MET A 280 13.84 -8.55 -0.18
CA MET A 280 13.09 -9.77 -0.52
C MET A 280 13.50 -10.95 0.36
N LEU A 281 14.78 -11.19 0.55
CA LEU A 281 15.28 -12.22 1.45
C LEU A 281 14.87 -11.98 2.91
N ALA A 282 14.96 -10.74 3.39
CA ALA A 282 14.50 -10.34 4.72
C ALA A 282 12.99 -10.58 4.88
N SER A 283 12.19 -10.29 3.85
CA SER A 283 10.74 -10.53 3.84
C SER A 283 10.41 -12.02 3.90
N LEU A 284 11.12 -12.86 3.15
CA LEU A 284 10.96 -14.30 3.18
C LEU A 284 11.32 -14.89 4.55
N LEU A 285 12.43 -14.41 5.14
CA LEU A 285 12.82 -14.78 6.51
C LEU A 285 11.73 -14.39 7.51
N TRP A 286 11.18 -13.17 7.39
CA TRP A 286 10.10 -12.69 8.25
C TRP A 286 8.83 -13.54 8.11
N ILE A 287 8.43 -13.90 6.90
CA ILE A 287 7.30 -14.81 6.63
C ILE A 287 7.56 -16.17 7.29
N ALA A 288 8.78 -16.72 7.15
CA ALA A 288 9.14 -17.98 7.79
C ALA A 288 9.04 -17.90 9.32
N VAL A 289 9.49 -16.81 9.93
CA VAL A 289 9.35 -16.57 11.38
C VAL A 289 7.88 -16.51 11.79
N ILE A 290 7.04 -15.78 11.06
CA ILE A 290 5.60 -15.69 11.35
C ILE A 290 4.95 -17.08 11.24
N VAL A 291 5.27 -17.84 10.21
CA VAL A 291 4.76 -19.21 10.02
C VAL A 291 5.19 -20.10 11.18
N ALA A 292 6.45 -20.06 11.59
CA ALA A 292 6.98 -20.83 12.72
C ALA A 292 6.26 -20.45 14.03
N VAL A 293 6.13 -19.15 14.32
CA VAL A 293 5.41 -18.66 15.51
C VAL A 293 3.94 -19.09 15.46
N SER A 294 3.28 -18.97 14.31
CA SER A 294 1.90 -19.41 14.13
C SER A 294 1.77 -20.92 14.42
N PHE A 295 2.72 -21.73 13.95
CA PHE A 295 2.72 -23.17 14.18
C PHE A 295 2.89 -23.52 15.68
N LEU A 296 3.79 -22.84 16.37
CA LEU A 296 3.98 -22.98 17.82
C LEU A 296 2.72 -22.58 18.61
N VAL A 297 2.13 -21.43 18.27
CA VAL A 297 0.90 -20.95 18.90
C VAL A 297 -0.27 -21.92 18.69
N ARG A 298 -0.34 -22.52 17.50
CA ARG A 298 -1.40 -23.49 17.15
C ARG A 298 -1.31 -24.80 17.92
N ARG A 299 -0.11 -25.21 18.32
CA ARG A 299 0.13 -26.47 19.07
C ARG A 299 -0.30 -26.41 20.54
N THR A 300 -0.58 -25.24 21.09
CA THR A 300 -1.04 -25.15 22.49
C THR A 300 -2.40 -25.85 22.67
N PRO A 301 -2.60 -26.67 23.70
CA PRO A 301 -3.82 -27.50 23.86
C PRO A 301 -5.13 -26.72 23.83
N HIS A 302 -5.13 -25.54 24.42
CA HIS A 302 -6.30 -24.65 24.38
C HIS A 302 -6.62 -24.11 22.99
N ASN A 303 -5.59 -23.72 22.22
CA ASN A 303 -5.79 -23.21 20.87
C ASN A 303 -6.22 -24.33 19.91
N ALA A 304 -5.77 -25.57 20.16
CA ALA A 304 -6.23 -26.74 19.41
C ALA A 304 -7.75 -26.97 19.58
N LYS A 305 -8.28 -26.84 20.82
CA LYS A 305 -9.72 -26.95 21.10
C LYS A 305 -10.54 -25.89 20.37
N VAL A 306 -10.17 -24.61 20.51
CA VAL A 306 -10.88 -23.49 19.86
C VAL A 306 -10.84 -23.64 18.34
N ARG A 307 -9.72 -24.07 17.76
CA ARG A 307 -9.63 -24.32 16.33
C ARG A 307 -10.50 -25.47 15.84
N ALA A 308 -10.61 -26.54 16.62
CA ALA A 308 -11.52 -27.65 16.31
C ALA A 308 -12.97 -27.16 16.25
N GLU A 309 -13.41 -26.35 17.20
CA GLU A 309 -14.74 -25.75 17.22
C GLU A 309 -14.99 -24.84 15.99
N PHE A 310 -14.02 -23.98 15.64
CA PHE A 310 -14.11 -23.14 14.43
C PHE A 310 -14.12 -24.00 13.15
N ALA A 311 -13.32 -25.03 13.07
CA ALA A 311 -13.28 -25.94 11.92
C ALA A 311 -14.62 -26.66 11.73
N ASP A 312 -15.24 -27.07 12.82
CA ASP A 312 -16.53 -27.76 12.82
C ASP A 312 -17.66 -26.82 12.38
N ARG A 313 -17.66 -25.59 12.92
CA ARG A 313 -18.59 -24.53 12.49
C ARG A 313 -18.46 -24.25 11.00
N ARG A 314 -17.24 -24.07 10.51
CA ARG A 314 -16.95 -23.85 9.09
C ARG A 314 -17.39 -25.02 8.20
N ARG A 315 -17.22 -26.26 8.67
CA ARG A 315 -17.72 -27.46 7.95
C ARG A 315 -19.24 -27.44 7.80
N ARG A 316 -19.97 -27.08 8.87
CA ARG A 316 -21.44 -26.95 8.82
C ARG A 316 -21.88 -25.84 7.88
N GLU A 317 -21.24 -24.68 7.92
CA GLU A 317 -21.53 -23.57 7.01
C GLU A 317 -21.25 -23.94 5.55
N LEU A 318 -20.16 -24.66 5.26
CA LEU A 318 -19.85 -25.15 3.92
C LEU A 318 -20.82 -26.25 3.46
N ALA A 319 -21.27 -27.12 4.34
CA ALA A 319 -22.27 -28.13 4.02
C ALA A 319 -23.61 -27.48 3.66
N ALA A 320 -24.09 -26.55 4.47
CA ALA A 320 -25.31 -25.78 4.18
C ALA A 320 -25.20 -24.98 2.87
N ALA A 321 -24.03 -24.38 2.60
CA ALA A 321 -23.81 -23.69 1.33
C ALA A 321 -23.78 -24.63 0.12
N ARG A 322 -23.28 -25.87 0.27
CA ARG A 322 -23.33 -26.90 -0.79
C ARG A 322 -24.73 -27.40 -1.05
N GLU A 323 -25.53 -27.60 -0.02
CA GLU A 323 -26.97 -27.93 -0.15
C GLU A 323 -27.73 -26.84 -0.91
N TYR A 324 -27.43 -25.57 -0.61
CA TYR A 324 -27.99 -24.43 -1.37
C TYR A 324 -27.57 -24.45 -2.84
N GLN A 325 -26.35 -24.88 -3.13
CA GLN A 325 -25.87 -24.99 -4.52
C GLN A 325 -26.46 -26.19 -5.28
N ALA A 326 -26.91 -27.24 -4.57
CA ALA A 326 -27.50 -28.43 -5.18
C ALA A 326 -28.99 -28.23 -5.56
N LYS A 327 -29.66 -27.28 -4.91
CA LYS A 327 -31.01 -26.82 -5.23
C LYS A 327 -31.00 -25.79 -6.34
#